data_cd656bef54e399682448e346b70f4812
#
_entry.id   cd656bef54e399682448e346b70f4812
#
_cell.length_a   1.000
_cell.length_b   1.000
_cell.length_c   1.000
_cell.angle_alpha   90.00
_cell.angle_beta   90.00
_cell.angle_gamma   90.00
#
_symmetry.space_group_name_H-M   'P 1'
#
loop_
_entity.id
_entity.type
_entity.pdbx_description
1 polymer ?
#
loop_
_entity_poly.entity_id
_entity_poly.type
_entity_poly.pdbx_seq_one_letter_code
_entity_poly.pdbx_strand_id
1 'polypeptide(L)'
;MRFIARSESVSSLLLTLTKCLALLLMVGFVSASANSQVLPGKHPAYLHALSDLRAARWFLYHQPGDAKVYQGEDIGIQEIDKAIAEIKRAGIDDGKDINDHPNVDVKEHGSRLLKATETLKKAKADIDQEEDNPEVRESRHRANDHIERAIKAAESAHSEWLKDQGK
;
A
#
# COMPACT_ATOMS: atom_id res chain seq x y z
N MET A 1 1.99 60.75 54.35
CA MET A 1 1.62 59.30 54.35
C MET A 1 1.78 58.76 52.94
N ARG A 2 2.70 57.79 52.80
CA ARG A 2 3.02 57.20 51.51
C ARG A 2 2.14 56.00 51.29
N PHE A 3 1.42 55.93 50.14
CA PHE A 3 0.84 54.70 49.63
C PHE A 3 1.67 54.26 48.43
N ILE A 4 2.46 53.21 48.60
CA ILE A 4 3.11 52.49 47.53
C ILE A 4 2.17 51.32 47.20
N ALA A 5 1.49 51.37 46.07
CA ALA A 5 0.63 50.31 45.61
C ALA A 5 1.44 49.30 44.80
N ARG A 6 1.33 48.08 45.16
CA ARG A 6 1.89 46.82 44.76
C ARG A 6 1.51 46.48 43.31
N SER A 7 2.46 46.56 42.37
CA SER A 7 2.25 46.19 40.96
C SER A 7 2.97 44.93 40.52
N GLU A 8 3.25 44.01 41.45
CA GLU A 8 4.10 42.85 41.19
C GLU A 8 3.33 41.55 40.87
N SER A 9 2.00 41.54 40.90
CA SER A 9 1.24 40.26 40.83
C SER A 9 0.76 39.87 39.44
N VAL A 10 0.76 40.77 38.47
CA VAL A 10 0.13 40.50 37.17
C VAL A 10 1.13 39.92 36.15
N SER A 11 2.39 40.29 36.27
CA SER A 11 3.45 39.83 35.34
C SER A 11 3.84 38.35 35.55
N SER A 12 3.76 37.85 36.81
CA SER A 12 4.11 36.45 37.08
C SER A 12 3.01 35.47 36.63
N LEU A 13 1.74 35.91 36.65
CA LEU A 13 0.60 35.11 36.20
C LEU A 13 0.57 34.95 34.69
N LEU A 14 0.93 36.01 33.94
CA LEU A 14 1.03 35.95 32.48
C LEU A 14 2.17 35.05 32.00
N LEU A 15 3.31 35.04 32.73
CA LEU A 15 4.46 34.20 32.37
C LEU A 15 4.22 32.70 32.58
N THR A 16 3.39 32.36 33.56
CA THR A 16 3.02 30.95 33.83
C THR A 16 1.97 30.43 32.83
N LEU A 17 1.03 31.29 32.40
CA LEU A 17 0.05 30.90 31.38
C LEU A 17 0.69 30.64 30.01
N THR A 18 1.69 31.45 29.59
CA THR A 18 2.38 31.23 28.33
C THR A 18 3.26 29.97 28.33
N LYS A 19 3.82 29.57 29.48
CA LYS A 19 4.59 28.33 29.61
C LYS A 19 3.68 27.08 29.54
N CYS A 20 2.49 27.12 30.12
CA CYS A 20 1.53 26.02 30.02
C CYS A 20 0.95 25.87 28.62
N LEU A 21 0.73 26.98 27.89
CA LEU A 21 0.22 26.91 26.51
C LEU A 21 1.27 26.36 25.53
N ALA A 22 2.56 26.65 25.75
CA ALA A 22 3.66 26.12 24.92
C ALA A 22 3.88 24.60 25.13
N LEU A 23 3.58 24.08 26.35
CA LEU A 23 3.70 22.65 26.64
C LEU A 23 2.55 21.82 26.04
N LEU A 24 1.38 22.42 25.83
CA LEU A 24 0.22 21.73 25.24
C LEU A 24 0.32 21.56 23.72
N LEU A 25 1.14 22.36 23.04
CA LEU A 25 1.35 22.28 21.58
C LEU A 25 2.37 21.23 21.14
N MET A 26 3.11 20.60 22.07
CA MET A 26 4.12 19.58 21.78
C MET A 26 3.60 18.13 21.81
N VAL A 27 2.33 17.89 22.14
CA VAL A 27 1.75 16.54 22.29
C VAL A 27 0.94 16.11 21.04
N GLY A 28 0.96 16.88 19.97
CA GLY A 28 0.08 16.70 18.78
C GLY A 28 0.66 15.93 17.60
N PHE A 29 1.91 15.47 17.61
CA PHE A 29 2.46 14.59 16.56
C PHE A 29 2.61 13.15 17.05
N VAL A 30 1.50 12.53 17.44
CA VAL A 30 1.41 11.09 17.35
C VAL A 30 1.27 10.78 15.85
N SER A 31 2.39 10.52 15.20
CA SER A 31 2.39 9.84 13.90
C SER A 31 1.54 8.58 14.09
N ALA A 32 0.37 8.54 13.47
CA ALA A 32 -0.34 7.30 13.28
C ALA A 32 0.57 6.43 12.42
N SER A 33 1.46 5.68 13.07
CA SER A 33 2.06 4.52 12.47
C SER A 33 0.90 3.67 12.02
N ALA A 34 0.67 3.58 10.72
CA ALA A 34 -0.22 2.58 10.17
C ALA A 34 0.28 1.25 10.77
N ASN A 35 -0.45 0.72 11.73
CA ASN A 35 -0.23 -0.62 12.23
C ASN A 35 -0.44 -1.53 11.02
N SER A 36 0.63 -1.87 10.32
CA SER A 36 0.67 -3.06 9.50
C SER A 36 0.38 -4.20 10.48
N GLN A 37 -0.84 -4.74 10.44
CA GLN A 37 -1.19 -5.92 11.19
C GLN A 37 -0.23 -7.01 10.76
N VAL A 38 0.70 -7.36 11.65
CA VAL A 38 1.57 -8.52 11.45
C VAL A 38 0.65 -9.73 11.46
N LEU A 39 0.43 -10.33 10.30
CA LEU A 39 -0.31 -11.56 10.19
C LEU A 39 0.47 -12.65 10.95
N PRO A 40 -0.19 -13.38 11.87
CA PRO A 40 0.47 -14.47 12.58
C PRO A 40 0.77 -15.61 11.60
N GLY A 41 2.04 -15.96 11.47
CA GLY A 41 2.49 -17.06 10.61
C GLY A 41 3.98 -17.01 10.30
N LYS A 42 4.51 -18.10 9.75
CA LYS A 42 5.81 -18.08 9.08
C LYS A 42 5.66 -17.22 7.81
N HIS A 43 6.57 -16.30 7.56
CA HIS A 43 6.60 -15.47 6.34
C HIS A 43 5.43 -14.48 6.19
N PRO A 44 5.20 -13.57 7.16
CA PRO A 44 4.09 -12.61 7.11
C PRO A 44 4.12 -11.71 5.87
N ALA A 45 5.30 -11.33 5.38
CA ALA A 45 5.42 -10.48 4.20
C ALA A 45 4.94 -11.18 2.91
N TYR A 46 5.16 -12.48 2.75
CA TYR A 46 4.57 -13.23 1.65
C TYR A 46 3.04 -13.31 1.73
N LEU A 47 2.47 -13.44 2.93
CA LEU A 47 1.01 -13.44 3.11
C LEU A 47 0.41 -12.08 2.76
N HIS A 48 1.09 -10.98 3.10
CA HIS A 48 0.71 -9.64 2.66
C HIS A 48 0.81 -9.51 1.14
N ALA A 49 1.92 -9.96 0.55
CA ALA A 49 2.11 -9.93 -0.89
C ALA A 49 1.03 -10.71 -1.64
N LEU A 50 0.63 -11.90 -1.17
CA LEU A 50 -0.48 -12.68 -1.75
C LEU A 50 -1.80 -11.88 -1.72
N SER A 51 -2.10 -11.18 -0.63
CA SER A 51 -3.29 -10.33 -0.53
C SER A 51 -3.23 -9.17 -1.52
N ASP A 52 -2.08 -8.50 -1.61
CA ASP A 52 -1.90 -7.36 -2.52
C ASP A 52 -1.90 -7.80 -3.99
N LEU A 53 -1.34 -8.96 -4.32
CA LEU A 53 -1.40 -9.53 -5.66
C LEU A 53 -2.85 -9.80 -6.09
N ARG A 54 -3.68 -10.38 -5.23
CA ARG A 54 -5.11 -10.58 -5.53
C ARG A 54 -5.87 -9.26 -5.68
N ALA A 55 -5.56 -8.27 -4.85
CA ALA A 55 -6.15 -6.94 -4.99
C ALA A 55 -5.75 -6.27 -6.31
N ALA A 56 -4.46 -6.36 -6.70
CA ALA A 56 -3.98 -5.83 -7.98
C ALA A 56 -4.63 -6.54 -9.17
N ARG A 57 -4.77 -7.86 -9.10
CA ARG A 57 -5.48 -8.66 -10.10
C ARG A 57 -6.92 -8.18 -10.29
N TRP A 58 -7.64 -7.93 -9.18
CA TRP A 58 -8.99 -7.41 -9.22
C TRP A 58 -9.08 -6.02 -9.87
N PHE A 59 -8.12 -5.13 -9.60
CA PHE A 59 -8.07 -3.82 -10.24
C PHE A 59 -7.85 -3.89 -11.75
N LEU A 60 -7.10 -4.88 -12.24
CA LEU A 60 -6.88 -5.10 -13.67
C LEU A 60 -8.03 -5.85 -14.35
N TYR A 61 -8.90 -6.49 -13.56
CA TYR A 61 -10.00 -7.25 -14.14
C TYR A 61 -11.00 -6.32 -14.83
N HIS A 62 -11.46 -6.74 -16.02
CA HIS A 62 -12.47 -5.99 -16.77
C HIS A 62 -13.78 -5.88 -15.98
N GLN A 63 -14.21 -4.67 -15.70
CA GLN A 63 -15.42 -4.40 -14.95
C GLN A 63 -16.59 -4.07 -15.90
N PRO A 64 -17.84 -4.40 -15.52
CA PRO A 64 -19.01 -3.95 -16.27
C PRO A 64 -19.02 -2.42 -16.41
N GLY A 65 -19.08 -1.94 -17.67
CA GLY A 65 -19.06 -0.50 -17.96
C GLY A 65 -17.70 0.03 -18.46
N ASP A 66 -16.64 -0.75 -18.43
CA ASP A 66 -15.40 -0.39 -19.12
C ASP A 66 -15.62 -0.42 -20.64
N ALA A 67 -15.31 0.70 -21.30
CA ALA A 67 -15.54 0.83 -22.76
C ALA A 67 -14.51 0.02 -23.57
N LYS A 68 -13.34 -0.27 -22.99
CA LYS A 68 -12.22 -0.94 -23.65
C LYS A 68 -11.36 -1.64 -22.62
N VAL A 69 -10.89 -2.82 -22.95
CA VAL A 69 -9.83 -3.56 -22.24
C VAL A 69 -8.53 -3.35 -22.97
N TYR A 70 -7.47 -3.04 -22.24
CA TYR A 70 -6.13 -2.87 -22.80
C TYR A 70 -5.34 -4.16 -22.68
N GLN A 71 -4.51 -4.46 -23.66
CA GLN A 71 -3.70 -5.70 -23.66
C GLN A 71 -2.85 -5.83 -22.37
N GLY A 72 -2.39 -4.71 -21.83
CA GLY A 72 -1.63 -4.69 -20.58
C GLY A 72 -2.41 -5.21 -19.36
N GLU A 73 -3.74 -5.13 -19.35
CA GLU A 73 -4.56 -5.68 -18.27
C GLU A 73 -4.50 -7.21 -18.27
N ASP A 74 -4.72 -7.85 -19.42
CA ASP A 74 -4.66 -9.31 -19.55
C ASP A 74 -3.26 -9.85 -19.26
N ILE A 75 -2.21 -9.19 -19.76
CA ILE A 75 -0.82 -9.54 -19.48
C ILE A 75 -0.53 -9.41 -17.98
N GLY A 76 -0.96 -8.30 -17.37
CA GLY A 76 -0.81 -8.04 -15.93
C GLY A 76 -1.44 -9.14 -15.08
N ILE A 77 -2.66 -9.53 -15.38
CA ILE A 77 -3.39 -10.62 -14.70
C ILE A 77 -2.60 -11.93 -14.81
N GLN A 78 -2.15 -12.29 -16.02
CA GLN A 78 -1.40 -13.54 -16.23
C GLN A 78 -0.08 -13.56 -15.45
N GLU A 79 0.63 -12.43 -15.39
CA GLU A 79 1.88 -12.34 -14.64
C GLU A 79 1.64 -12.36 -13.12
N ILE A 80 0.55 -11.76 -12.63
CA ILE A 80 0.13 -11.88 -11.23
C ILE A 80 -0.19 -13.33 -10.86
N ASP A 81 -0.92 -14.04 -11.71
CA ASP A 81 -1.27 -15.45 -11.48
C ASP A 81 -0.01 -16.32 -11.36
N LYS A 82 1.00 -16.06 -12.19
CA LYS A 82 2.30 -16.73 -12.11
C LYS A 82 3.06 -16.38 -10.82
N ALA A 83 3.06 -15.11 -10.42
CA ALA A 83 3.70 -14.68 -9.16
C ALA A 83 3.08 -15.38 -7.94
N ILE A 84 1.75 -15.44 -7.87
CA ILE A 84 1.02 -16.17 -6.82
C ILE A 84 1.40 -17.65 -6.84
N ALA A 85 1.48 -18.27 -8.03
CA ALA A 85 1.87 -19.68 -8.16
C ALA A 85 3.30 -19.95 -7.68
N GLU A 86 4.26 -19.03 -7.93
CA GLU A 86 5.63 -19.15 -7.42
C GLU A 86 5.70 -19.06 -5.90
N ILE A 87 4.94 -18.15 -5.28
CA ILE A 87 4.87 -18.04 -3.82
C ILE A 87 4.26 -19.31 -3.21
N LYS A 88 3.17 -19.81 -3.77
CA LYS A 88 2.54 -21.06 -3.31
C LYS A 88 3.44 -22.28 -3.51
N ARG A 89 4.25 -22.32 -4.59
CA ARG A 89 5.25 -23.38 -4.83
C ARG A 89 6.33 -23.40 -3.74
N ALA A 90 6.67 -22.24 -3.18
CA ALA A 90 7.56 -22.15 -2.02
C ALA A 90 6.94 -22.66 -0.71
N GLY A 91 5.75 -23.22 -0.75
CA GLY A 91 5.04 -23.73 0.43
C GLY A 91 4.33 -22.65 1.25
N ILE A 92 4.19 -21.43 0.70
CA ILE A 92 3.53 -20.32 1.37
C ILE A 92 2.14 -20.17 0.76
N ASP A 93 1.14 -20.67 1.46
CA ASP A 93 -0.27 -20.59 1.06
C ASP A 93 -1.11 -20.05 2.23
N ASP A 94 -1.95 -19.08 1.94
CA ASP A 94 -2.89 -18.50 2.89
C ASP A 94 -4.28 -19.17 2.83
N GLY A 95 -4.43 -20.21 2.03
CA GLY A 95 -5.68 -20.97 1.86
C GLY A 95 -6.80 -20.22 1.14
N LYS A 96 -6.51 -19.05 0.57
CA LYS A 96 -7.49 -18.22 -0.09
C LYS A 96 -7.58 -18.50 -1.58
N ASP A 97 -8.78 -18.30 -2.15
CA ASP A 97 -8.99 -18.34 -3.59
C ASP A 97 -8.30 -17.16 -4.30
N ILE A 98 -7.94 -17.36 -5.57
CA ILE A 98 -7.27 -16.34 -6.37
C ILE A 98 -8.15 -15.10 -6.60
N ASN A 99 -9.46 -15.25 -6.53
CA ASN A 99 -10.44 -14.17 -6.67
C ASN A 99 -10.83 -13.55 -5.32
N ASP A 100 -10.26 -14.03 -4.21
CA ASP A 100 -10.49 -13.44 -2.89
C ASP A 100 -9.68 -12.14 -2.75
N HIS A 101 -10.35 -11.01 -2.83
CA HIS A 101 -9.76 -9.67 -2.79
C HIS A 101 -10.44 -8.81 -1.72
N PRO A 102 -9.74 -7.80 -1.18
CA PRO A 102 -10.35 -6.82 -0.29
C PRO A 102 -11.52 -6.10 -1.00
N ASN A 103 -12.54 -5.73 -0.23
CA ASN A 103 -13.65 -4.94 -0.76
C ASN A 103 -13.16 -3.49 -0.99
N VAL A 104 -12.82 -3.19 -2.23
CA VAL A 104 -12.28 -1.89 -2.66
C VAL A 104 -13.20 -1.27 -3.71
N ASP A 105 -13.71 -0.08 -3.42
CA ASP A 105 -14.62 0.66 -4.31
C ASP A 105 -13.82 1.67 -5.15
N VAL A 106 -13.19 1.20 -6.22
CA VAL A 106 -12.54 2.07 -7.24
C VAL A 106 -13.23 1.83 -8.57
N LYS A 107 -14.15 2.74 -8.95
CA LYS A 107 -15.03 2.56 -10.11
C LYS A 107 -14.41 3.02 -11.42
N GLU A 108 -13.62 4.08 -11.38
CA GLU A 108 -13.06 4.69 -12.58
C GLU A 108 -11.89 3.83 -13.10
N HIS A 109 -11.90 3.50 -14.40
CA HIS A 109 -10.97 2.55 -15.02
C HIS A 109 -9.52 2.97 -14.87
N GLY A 110 -9.17 4.22 -15.23
CA GLY A 110 -7.79 4.69 -15.11
C GLY A 110 -7.27 4.71 -13.66
N SER A 111 -8.16 5.03 -12.71
CA SER A 111 -7.82 4.96 -11.28
C SER A 111 -7.57 3.53 -10.81
N ARG A 112 -8.29 2.54 -11.36
CA ARG A 112 -8.03 1.12 -11.08
C ARG A 112 -6.66 0.69 -11.61
N LEU A 113 -6.32 1.06 -12.86
CA LEU A 113 -5.02 0.76 -13.47
C LEU A 113 -3.85 1.36 -12.66
N LEU A 114 -4.00 2.60 -12.21
CA LEU A 114 -3.03 3.23 -11.32
C LEU A 114 -2.93 2.50 -9.99
N LYS A 115 -4.07 2.14 -9.40
CA LYS A 115 -4.13 1.44 -8.12
C LYS A 115 -3.53 0.03 -8.21
N ALA A 116 -3.73 -0.67 -9.32
CA ALA A 116 -3.05 -1.95 -9.58
C ALA A 116 -1.54 -1.80 -9.54
N THR A 117 -1.00 -0.78 -10.21
CA THR A 117 0.45 -0.49 -10.23
C THR A 117 0.99 -0.21 -8.83
N GLU A 118 0.32 0.62 -8.03
CA GLU A 118 0.70 0.93 -6.64
C GLU A 118 0.71 -0.34 -5.77
N THR A 119 -0.34 -1.15 -5.89
CA THR A 119 -0.50 -2.37 -5.09
C THR A 119 0.54 -3.42 -5.47
N LEU A 120 0.88 -3.55 -6.76
CA LEU A 120 1.97 -4.42 -7.23
C LEU A 120 3.34 -3.98 -6.69
N LYS A 121 3.62 -2.67 -6.68
CA LYS A 121 4.87 -2.13 -6.09
C LYS A 121 4.96 -2.44 -4.59
N LYS A 122 3.83 -2.41 -3.88
CA LYS A 122 3.77 -2.80 -2.48
C LYS A 122 4.02 -4.29 -2.29
N ALA A 123 3.35 -5.16 -3.06
CA ALA A 123 3.59 -6.60 -3.02
C ALA A 123 5.05 -6.97 -3.26
N LYS A 124 5.71 -6.30 -4.22
CA LYS A 124 7.15 -6.48 -4.46
C LYS A 124 7.99 -6.09 -3.25
N ALA A 125 7.71 -4.94 -2.63
CA ALA A 125 8.43 -4.48 -1.45
C ALA A 125 8.25 -5.43 -0.25
N ASP A 126 7.08 -6.02 -0.10
CA ASP A 126 6.81 -7.00 0.96
C ASP A 126 7.64 -8.28 0.74
N ILE A 127 7.71 -8.81 -0.48
CA ILE A 127 8.53 -9.99 -0.81
C ILE A 127 10.03 -9.70 -0.61
N ASP A 128 10.49 -8.49 -0.94
CA ASP A 128 11.89 -8.09 -0.81
C ASP A 128 12.34 -7.99 0.67
N GLN A 129 11.40 -7.87 1.62
CA GLN A 129 11.68 -7.80 3.06
C GLN A 129 11.81 -9.18 3.73
N GLU A 130 11.39 -10.27 3.07
CA GLU A 130 11.48 -11.61 3.65
C GLU A 130 12.94 -12.10 3.70
N GLU A 131 13.27 -12.75 4.82
CA GLU A 131 14.58 -13.38 4.99
C GLU A 131 14.73 -14.58 4.04
N ASP A 132 15.95 -14.73 3.52
CA ASP A 132 16.28 -15.75 2.54
C ASP A 132 16.42 -17.13 3.17
N ASN A 133 15.34 -17.91 3.18
CA ASN A 133 15.52 -19.36 3.18
C ASN A 133 16.08 -19.77 1.80
N PRO A 134 17.25 -20.41 1.72
CA PRO A 134 17.83 -20.85 0.45
C PRO A 134 16.88 -21.68 -0.44
N GLU A 135 15.99 -22.48 0.19
CA GLU A 135 15.03 -23.33 -0.50
C GLU A 135 13.94 -22.53 -1.27
N VAL A 136 13.60 -21.34 -0.78
CA VAL A 136 12.57 -20.49 -1.41
C VAL A 136 13.14 -19.35 -2.24
N ARG A 137 14.46 -19.12 -2.18
CA ARG A 137 15.12 -18.00 -2.87
C ARG A 137 14.82 -17.96 -4.35
N GLU A 138 14.86 -19.10 -5.03
CA GLU A 138 14.62 -19.18 -6.47
C GLU A 138 13.15 -18.87 -6.81
N SER A 139 12.19 -19.36 -6.01
CA SER A 139 10.77 -19.02 -6.19
C SER A 139 10.52 -17.53 -5.95
N ARG A 140 11.20 -16.92 -4.96
CA ARG A 140 11.16 -15.48 -4.71
C ARG A 140 11.65 -14.68 -5.93
N HIS A 141 12.77 -15.05 -6.52
CA HIS A 141 13.28 -14.39 -7.73
C HIS A 141 12.26 -14.46 -8.87
N ARG A 142 11.72 -15.65 -9.14
CA ARG A 142 10.71 -15.81 -10.20
C ARG A 142 9.43 -15.02 -9.90
N ALA A 143 8.97 -15.01 -8.64
CA ALA A 143 7.82 -14.21 -8.23
C ALA A 143 8.06 -12.71 -8.47
N ASN A 144 9.22 -12.18 -8.07
CA ASN A 144 9.61 -10.80 -8.31
C ASN A 144 9.67 -10.46 -9.80
N ASP A 145 10.24 -11.34 -10.63
CA ASP A 145 10.29 -11.15 -12.08
C ASP A 145 8.87 -11.06 -12.68
N HIS A 146 7.95 -11.89 -12.22
CA HIS A 146 6.54 -11.83 -12.64
C HIS A 146 5.87 -10.54 -12.18
N ILE A 147 6.08 -10.11 -10.94
CA ILE A 147 5.54 -8.84 -10.43
C ILE A 147 6.06 -7.65 -11.23
N GLU A 148 7.35 -7.62 -11.57
CA GLU A 148 7.91 -6.54 -12.40
C GLU A 148 7.29 -6.49 -13.79
N ARG A 149 7.03 -7.66 -14.39
CA ARG A 149 6.33 -7.72 -15.69
C ARG A 149 4.87 -7.25 -15.55
N ALA A 150 4.19 -7.62 -14.46
CA ALA A 150 2.83 -7.15 -14.17
C ALA A 150 2.79 -5.62 -13.98
N ILE A 151 3.76 -5.04 -13.27
CA ILE A 151 3.88 -3.58 -13.10
C ILE A 151 3.98 -2.89 -14.47
N LYS A 152 4.91 -3.34 -15.31
CA LYS A 152 5.10 -2.77 -16.66
C LYS A 152 3.84 -2.89 -17.51
N ALA A 153 3.14 -4.01 -17.42
CA ALA A 153 1.89 -4.24 -18.15
C ALA A 153 0.77 -3.30 -17.68
N ALA A 154 0.61 -3.11 -16.36
CA ALA A 154 -0.36 -2.20 -15.79
C ALA A 154 -0.04 -0.73 -16.14
N GLU A 155 1.23 -0.33 -16.10
CA GLU A 155 1.69 1.00 -16.52
C GLU A 155 1.43 1.25 -18.02
N SER A 156 1.62 0.23 -18.87
CA SER A 156 1.28 0.31 -20.30
C SER A 156 -0.21 0.51 -20.52
N ALA A 157 -1.04 -0.30 -19.86
CA ALA A 157 -2.51 -0.17 -19.93
C ALA A 157 -2.97 1.23 -19.50
N HIS A 158 -2.43 1.75 -18.40
CA HIS A 158 -2.75 3.11 -17.93
C HIS A 158 -2.32 4.18 -18.93
N SER A 159 -1.12 4.04 -19.52
CA SER A 159 -0.64 4.97 -20.55
C SER A 159 -1.52 4.95 -21.82
N GLU A 160 -1.98 3.77 -22.23
CA GLU A 160 -2.89 3.63 -23.38
C GLU A 160 -4.27 4.24 -23.05
N TRP A 161 -4.77 4.02 -21.85
CA TRP A 161 -6.00 4.63 -21.37
C TRP A 161 -5.92 6.17 -21.40
N LEU A 162 -4.81 6.76 -20.92
CA LEU A 162 -4.61 8.20 -20.97
C LEU A 162 -4.65 8.75 -22.40
N LYS A 163 -4.00 8.07 -23.34
CA LYS A 163 -4.02 8.46 -24.77
C LYS A 163 -5.44 8.43 -25.34
N ASP A 164 -6.25 7.43 -24.97
CA ASP A 164 -7.64 7.33 -25.42
C ASP A 164 -8.52 8.45 -24.80
N GLN A 165 -8.13 8.99 -23.65
CA GLN A 165 -8.80 10.16 -23.05
C GLN A 165 -8.30 11.51 -23.60
N GLY A 166 -7.34 11.50 -24.54
CA GLY A 166 -6.76 12.71 -25.10
C GLY A 166 -5.84 13.47 -24.14
N LYS A 167 -5.24 12.76 -23.22
CA LYS A 167 -4.32 13.31 -22.19
C LYS A 167 -2.86 12.92 -22.47
#